data_fdcc59423a132f7b531f943998a19b2a
#
_entry.id   fdcc59423a132f7b531f943998a19b2a
#
_cell.length_a   1.000
_cell.length_b   1.000
_cell.length_c   1.000
_cell.angle_alpha   90.00
_cell.angle_beta   90.00
_cell.angle_gamma   90.00
#
_symmetry.space_group_name_H-M   'P 1'
#
loop_
_entity.id
_entity.type
_entity.pdbx_description
1 polymer ?
#
loop_
_entity_poly.entity_id
_entity_poly.type
_entity_poly.pdbx_seq_one_letter_code
_entity_poly.pdbx_strand_id
1 'polypeptide(L)'
;MALYALNLFDLAHNDLYRQYSRRSVDAVGKHGGRVVALGRLSEVQESEPGVEPRQAMVLVEWPSQESFQSFLEDPEHADLHPLREDGTHNYLWWIY
;
A
#
# COMPACT_ATOMS: atom_id res chain seq x y z
N MET A 1 -13.29 -13.76 7.16
CA MET A 1 -13.52 -13.27 5.79
C MET A 1 -12.33 -12.41 5.37
N ALA A 2 -11.79 -12.66 4.19
CA ALA A 2 -10.63 -11.91 3.70
C ALA A 2 -11.00 -10.47 3.33
N LEU A 3 -10.06 -9.56 3.57
CA LEU A 3 -10.12 -8.19 3.12
C LEU A 3 -9.06 -7.96 2.06
N TYR A 4 -9.32 -7.02 1.18
CA TYR A 4 -8.38 -6.63 0.14
C TYR A 4 -8.09 -5.14 0.28
N ALA A 5 -6.84 -4.83 0.60
CA ALA A 5 -6.37 -3.46 0.75
C ALA A 5 -5.75 -3.01 -0.58
N LEU A 6 -6.43 -2.11 -1.25
CA LEU A 6 -5.96 -1.55 -2.52
C LEU A 6 -5.22 -0.25 -2.23
N ASN A 7 -3.95 -0.22 -2.62
CA ASN A 7 -3.08 0.94 -2.47
C ASN A 7 -2.77 1.50 -3.86
N LEU A 8 -3.10 2.75 -4.08
CA LEU A 8 -2.80 3.47 -5.32
C LEU A 8 -2.04 4.74 -4.97
N PHE A 9 -0.93 4.98 -5.63
CA PHE A 9 -0.08 6.12 -5.27
C PHE A 9 0.91 6.49 -6.36
N ASP A 10 1.46 7.70 -6.23
CA ASP A 10 2.57 8.17 -7.03
C ASP A 10 3.84 8.10 -6.17
N LEU A 11 4.97 7.84 -6.81
CA LEU A 11 6.25 7.77 -6.11
C LEU A 11 6.85 9.16 -5.95
N ALA A 12 7.29 9.49 -4.76
CA ALA A 12 8.13 10.66 -4.53
C ALA A 12 9.52 10.37 -5.08
N HIS A 13 10.22 11.39 -5.56
CA HIS A 13 11.56 11.23 -6.13
C HIS A 13 12.60 11.17 -5.01
N ASN A 14 12.52 10.13 -4.16
CA ASN A 14 13.45 9.88 -3.08
C ASN A 14 13.53 8.37 -2.83
N ASP A 15 14.35 7.95 -1.87
CA ASP A 15 14.61 6.54 -1.57
C ASP A 15 13.69 5.96 -0.49
N LEU A 16 12.78 6.75 0.05
CA LEU A 16 11.99 6.36 1.22
C LEU A 16 11.00 5.24 0.91
N TYR A 17 10.37 5.27 -0.27
CA TYR A 17 9.45 4.20 -0.63
C TYR A 17 10.17 2.85 -0.76
N ARG A 18 11.41 2.84 -1.26
CA ARG A 18 12.19 1.60 -1.35
C ARG A 18 12.45 1.03 0.04
N GLN A 19 12.80 1.89 1.00
CA GLN A 19 12.99 1.47 2.40
C GLN A 19 11.70 0.93 2.98
N TYR A 20 10.60 1.61 2.75
CA TYR A 20 9.27 1.16 3.18
C TYR A 20 8.94 -0.20 2.56
N SER A 21 9.10 -0.34 1.26
CA SER A 21 8.74 -1.56 0.53
C SER A 21 9.50 -2.79 1.05
N ARG A 22 10.79 -2.65 1.32
CA ARG A 22 11.60 -3.75 1.85
C ARG A 22 11.11 -4.23 3.21
N ARG A 23 10.76 -3.29 4.07
CA ARG A 23 10.37 -3.60 5.45
C ARG A 23 8.91 -3.98 5.57
N SER A 24 8.05 -3.40 4.73
CA SER A 24 6.60 -3.63 4.82
C SER A 24 6.22 -5.07 4.48
N VAL A 25 6.95 -5.74 3.60
CA VAL A 25 6.67 -7.14 3.23
C VAL A 25 6.74 -8.02 4.48
N ASP A 26 7.77 -7.84 5.31
CA ASP A 26 7.93 -8.62 6.54
C ASP A 26 6.84 -8.27 7.56
N ALA A 27 6.52 -6.99 7.70
CA ALA A 27 5.48 -6.53 8.62
C ALA A 27 4.10 -7.06 8.23
N VAL A 28 3.79 -7.01 6.93
CA VAL A 28 2.53 -7.55 6.39
C VAL A 28 2.44 -9.05 6.68
N GLY A 29 3.51 -9.79 6.38
CA GLY A 29 3.54 -11.24 6.62
C GLY A 29 3.40 -11.62 8.09
N LYS A 30 4.00 -10.83 8.98
CA LYS A 30 3.90 -11.04 10.43
C LYS A 30 2.45 -11.03 10.91
N HIS A 31 1.60 -10.23 10.29
CA HIS A 31 0.19 -10.11 10.67
C HIS A 31 -0.76 -10.90 9.75
N GLY A 32 -0.22 -11.83 8.98
CA GLY A 32 -1.01 -12.74 8.16
C GLY A 32 -1.42 -12.21 6.79
N GLY A 33 -0.98 -11.02 6.44
CA GLY A 33 -1.26 -10.45 5.12
C GLY A 33 -0.33 -11.00 4.05
N ARG A 34 -0.70 -10.83 2.79
CA ARG A 34 0.18 -11.15 1.67
C ARG A 34 -0.10 -10.22 0.50
N VAL A 35 0.95 -9.84 -0.19
CA VAL A 35 0.84 -9.05 -1.41
C VAL A 35 0.40 -9.98 -2.53
N VAL A 36 -0.76 -9.74 -3.10
CA VAL A 36 -1.31 -10.59 -4.17
C VAL A 36 -1.13 -9.99 -5.55
N ALA A 37 -0.89 -8.69 -5.65
CA ALA A 37 -0.63 -8.05 -6.94
C ALA A 37 0.16 -6.77 -6.75
N LEU A 38 1.05 -6.51 -7.71
CA LEU A 38 1.83 -5.27 -7.83
C LEU A 38 1.73 -4.80 -9.26
N GLY A 39 1.71 -3.49 -9.48
CA GLY A 39 1.69 -2.98 -10.83
C GLY A 39 2.20 -1.56 -10.93
N ARG A 40 2.64 -1.21 -12.13
CA ARG A 40 2.92 0.16 -12.55
C ARG A 40 1.94 0.52 -13.64
N LEU A 41 1.54 1.77 -13.68
CA LEU A 41 0.62 2.25 -14.71
C LEU A 41 1.21 1.99 -16.10
N SER A 42 0.47 1.26 -16.92
CA SER A 42 0.84 0.98 -18.30
C SER A 42 0.13 1.94 -19.24
N GLU A 43 -1.20 2.01 -19.11
CA GLU A 43 -2.00 2.92 -19.91
C GLU A 43 -3.31 3.24 -19.20
N VAL A 44 -3.93 4.34 -19.59
CA VAL A 44 -5.27 4.70 -19.13
C VAL A 44 -6.25 4.37 -20.26
N GLN A 45 -7.03 3.33 -20.05
CA GLN A 45 -8.05 2.93 -21.04
C GLN A 45 -9.19 3.94 -21.06
N GLU A 46 -9.64 4.37 -19.88
CA GLU A 46 -10.73 5.32 -19.73
C GLU A 46 -10.66 5.96 -18.36
N SER A 47 -10.95 7.25 -18.27
CA SER A 47 -10.99 7.96 -17.01
C SER A 47 -11.96 9.11 -17.10
N GLU A 48 -12.76 9.31 -16.04
CA GLU A 48 -13.65 10.45 -15.92
C GLU A 48 -12.84 11.75 -15.83
N PRO A 49 -13.37 12.88 -16.32
CA PRO A 49 -12.70 14.16 -16.16
C PRO A 49 -12.40 14.47 -14.69
N GLY A 50 -11.18 14.90 -14.41
CA GLY A 50 -10.75 15.24 -13.06
C GLY A 50 -10.24 14.07 -12.23
N VAL A 51 -10.32 12.84 -12.75
CA VAL A 51 -9.76 11.65 -12.08
C VAL A 51 -8.37 11.38 -12.65
N GLU A 52 -7.34 11.61 -11.83
CA GLU A 52 -5.96 11.40 -12.25
C GLU A 52 -5.52 9.97 -11.94
N PRO A 53 -4.84 9.30 -12.87
CA PRO A 53 -4.31 7.97 -12.60
C PRO A 53 -3.14 8.04 -11.61
N ARG A 54 -2.89 6.91 -10.91
CA ARG A 54 -1.73 6.79 -10.03
C ARG A 54 -0.67 5.92 -10.73
N GLN A 55 0.59 6.14 -10.39
CA GLN A 55 1.72 5.44 -11.01
C GLN A 55 1.81 3.98 -10.56
N ALA A 56 1.46 3.70 -9.32
CA ALA A 56 1.70 2.39 -8.72
C ALA A 56 0.44 1.83 -8.06
N MET A 57 0.34 0.50 -8.09
CA MET A 57 -0.73 -0.23 -7.44
C MET A 57 -0.14 -1.38 -6.63
N VAL A 58 -0.62 -1.54 -5.40
CA VAL A 58 -0.29 -2.69 -4.54
C VAL A 58 -1.60 -3.21 -3.96
N LEU A 59 -1.87 -4.50 -4.14
CA LEU A 59 -3.04 -5.14 -3.56
C LEU A 59 -2.58 -6.15 -2.52
N VAL A 60 -3.05 -5.99 -1.28
CA VAL A 60 -2.72 -6.86 -0.17
C VAL A 60 -3.96 -7.56 0.33
N GLU A 61 -3.90 -8.88 0.47
CA GLU A 61 -4.97 -9.67 1.06
C GLU A 61 -4.69 -9.86 2.55
N TRP A 62 -5.70 -9.61 3.38
CA TRP A 62 -5.64 -9.82 4.83
C TRP A 62 -6.66 -10.87 5.24
N PRO A 63 -6.34 -11.78 6.17
CA PRO A 63 -7.29 -12.83 6.57
C PRO A 63 -8.51 -12.28 7.32
N SER A 64 -8.38 -11.12 7.96
CA SER A 64 -9.46 -10.51 8.72
C SER A 64 -9.20 -9.04 8.96
N GLN A 65 -10.23 -8.32 9.41
CA GLN A 65 -10.08 -6.93 9.81
C GLN A 65 -9.14 -6.80 11.01
N GLU A 66 -9.21 -7.74 11.95
CA GLU A 66 -8.34 -7.76 13.13
C GLU A 66 -6.87 -7.87 12.74
N SER A 67 -6.55 -8.71 11.76
CA SER A 67 -5.18 -8.85 11.26
C SER A 67 -4.67 -7.55 10.67
N PHE A 68 -5.49 -6.90 9.84
CA PHE A 68 -5.14 -5.62 9.24
C PHE A 68 -4.94 -4.54 10.31
N GLN A 69 -5.86 -4.49 11.29
CA GLN A 69 -5.78 -3.51 12.37
C GLN A 69 -4.52 -3.74 13.23
N SER A 70 -4.17 -4.99 13.51
CA SER A 70 -2.96 -5.29 14.29
C SER A 70 -1.69 -4.86 13.55
N PHE A 71 -1.68 -4.96 12.22
CA PHE A 71 -0.58 -4.42 11.42
C PHE A 71 -0.49 -2.90 11.56
N LEU A 72 -1.61 -2.20 11.45
CA LEU A 72 -1.63 -0.73 11.56
C LEU A 72 -1.14 -0.23 12.92
N GLU A 73 -1.42 -0.99 13.98
CA GLU A 73 -1.15 -0.59 15.36
C GLU A 73 0.16 -1.17 15.92
N ASP A 74 0.89 -1.97 15.16
CA ASP A 74 2.10 -2.63 15.63
C ASP A 74 3.20 -1.60 15.95
N PRO A 75 3.60 -1.45 17.23
CA PRO A 75 4.62 -0.46 17.61
C PRO A 75 6.01 -0.77 17.05
N GLU A 76 6.29 -2.03 16.72
CA GLU A 76 7.57 -2.40 16.10
C GLU A 76 7.72 -1.85 14.68
N HIS A 77 6.58 -1.54 14.04
CA HIS A 77 6.55 -1.06 12.67
C HIS A 77 5.95 0.34 12.54
N ALA A 78 5.88 1.07 13.66
CA ALA A 78 5.31 2.42 13.67
C ALA A 78 6.04 3.38 12.72
N ASP A 79 7.36 3.19 12.54
CA ASP A 79 8.18 4.01 11.65
C ASP A 79 7.93 3.74 10.16
N LEU A 80 7.20 2.68 9.81
CA LEU A 80 6.81 2.42 8.42
C LEU A 80 5.83 3.46 7.90
N HIS A 81 4.95 3.97 8.76
CA HIS A 81 3.93 4.91 8.32
C HIS A 81 4.53 6.22 7.76
N PRO A 82 5.46 6.90 8.47
CA PRO A 82 6.10 8.07 7.89
C PRO A 82 6.96 7.76 6.65
N LEU A 83 7.59 6.59 6.57
CA LEU A 83 8.33 6.20 5.36
C LEU A 83 7.40 6.13 4.14
N ARG A 84 6.21 5.54 4.31
CA ARG A 84 5.21 5.48 3.25
C ARG A 84 4.72 6.87 2.89
N GLU A 85 4.36 7.68 3.89
CA GLU A 85 3.83 9.02 3.68
C GLU A 85 4.83 9.93 2.97
N ASP A 86 6.09 9.87 3.36
CA ASP A 86 7.13 10.71 2.79
C ASP A 86 7.68 10.16 1.46
N GLY A 87 7.47 8.87 1.21
CA GLY A 87 7.93 8.20 -0.02
C GLY A 87 6.92 8.21 -1.16
N THR A 88 5.71 8.70 -0.93
CA THR A 88 4.62 8.67 -1.91
C THR A 88 3.88 9.99 -1.97
N HIS A 89 3.09 10.17 -3.06
CA HIS A 89 2.16 11.29 -3.23
C HIS A 89 0.82 10.75 -3.68
N ASN A 90 -0.25 11.50 -3.42
CA ASN A 90 -1.60 11.17 -3.90
C ASN A 90 -2.02 9.75 -3.52
N TYR A 91 -1.72 9.35 -2.30
CA TYR A 91 -1.94 8.00 -1.82
C TYR A 91 -3.42 7.74 -1.54
N LEU A 92 -3.93 6.65 -2.10
CA LEU A 92 -5.27 6.14 -1.82
C LEU A 92 -5.12 4.74 -1.23
N TRP A 93 -5.82 4.50 -0.13
CA TRP A 93 -5.77 3.21 0.57
C TRP A 93 -7.21 2.81 0.88
N TRP A 94 -7.77 1.97 0.04
CA TRP A 94 -9.16 1.54 0.13
C TRP A 94 -9.23 0.08 0.51
N ILE A 95 -10.15 -0.25 1.42
CA ILE A 95 -10.33 -1.60 1.93
C ILE A 95 -11.63 -2.18 1.36
N TYR A 96 -11.51 -3.33 0.74
CA TYR A 96 -12.63 -4.06 0.13
C TYR A 96 -12.88 -5.40 0.77
#